data_1305cdcb5fbee2af1b85e968d83d09b5
#
_entry.id   1305cdcb5fbee2af1b85e968d83d09b5
#
_cell.length_a   1.000
_cell.length_b   1.000
_cell.length_c   1.000
_cell.angle_alpha   90.00
_cell.angle_beta   90.00
_cell.angle_gamma   90.00
#
_symmetry.space_group_name_H-M   'P 1'
#
loop_
_entity.id
_entity.type
_entity.pdbx_description
1 polymer ?
#
loop_
_entity_poly.entity_id
_entity_poly.type
_entity_poly.pdbx_seq_one_letter_code
_entity_poly.pdbx_strand_id
1 'polypeptide(L)'
;QDAFVAFHVDKVLVSKYLKPLQIGELAPDQPSIEPTKNEILVKDFRELRATVERMGLLEPNQLFFFLLLAHILLLDAAAWLILFYFGTSLLPFVFSLLLLTISQVQASWLQHDLGHLSVFRKAKWNHLLHKFVMCHLIGASAKWWTLLHSQHHAKPNCFHKDPDIDMHPFLFTLGKKFSVELGIKKKKYMPYNHQHKYFFITLPPLLFPTYFQCHTFYIAYTKKYWADLAWMLTFYIRFFYTYGSLLETKTLNSLISLHRMLESSWFVWVSQMNHIPMDIDYDKNLDWMSTQLQATCNVEQSLFNDWFTGHLNFQIEHHLFPSMPRHNYWKVAPLVKSLCAKHGIEYQCKPLLTAFADIVHSLKKSGELWHDAYLHK
;
A
#
# COMPACT_ATOMS: atom_id res chain seq x y z
N GLN A 1 9.71 16.00 -12.05
CA GLN A 1 10.94 15.27 -12.40
C GLN A 1 11.29 14.20 -11.36
N ASP A 2 11.32 14.53 -10.06
CA ASP A 2 11.81 13.62 -9.00
C ASP A 2 10.91 12.38 -8.82
N ALA A 3 9.57 12.55 -8.85
CA ALA A 3 8.62 11.43 -8.88
C ALA A 3 8.90 10.48 -10.06
N PHE A 4 9.08 11.03 -11.26
CA PHE A 4 9.36 10.21 -12.45
C PHE A 4 10.64 9.38 -12.27
N VAL A 5 11.71 9.99 -11.77
CA VAL A 5 13.00 9.31 -11.52
C VAL A 5 12.88 8.26 -10.43
N ALA A 6 12.02 8.46 -9.41
CA ALA A 6 11.80 7.50 -8.32
C ALA A 6 11.24 6.15 -8.82
N PHE A 7 10.37 6.18 -9.85
CA PHE A 7 9.74 4.98 -10.41
C PHE A 7 10.49 4.35 -11.59
N HIS A 8 11.46 5.04 -12.19
CA HIS A 8 12.13 4.60 -13.39
C HIS A 8 13.63 4.38 -13.15
N VAL A 9 14.00 3.16 -12.80
CA VAL A 9 15.38 2.79 -12.45
C VAL A 9 16.29 2.72 -13.67
N ASP A 10 15.79 2.19 -14.81
CA ASP A 10 16.55 2.06 -16.04
C ASP A 10 16.60 3.38 -16.82
N LYS A 11 17.54 4.24 -16.43
CA LYS A 11 17.72 5.58 -17.02
C LYS A 11 18.05 5.54 -18.52
N VAL A 12 18.74 4.48 -18.98
CA VAL A 12 19.12 4.32 -20.40
C VAL A 12 17.89 4.01 -21.25
N LEU A 13 17.09 3.05 -20.81
CA LEU A 13 15.85 2.69 -21.49
C LEU A 13 14.88 3.87 -21.51
N VAL A 14 14.73 4.55 -20.39
CA VAL A 14 13.87 5.73 -20.25
C VAL A 14 14.30 6.85 -21.19
N SER A 15 15.58 7.18 -21.26
CA SER A 15 16.13 8.22 -22.14
C SER A 15 15.88 7.88 -23.61
N LYS A 16 16.01 6.60 -23.99
CA LYS A 16 15.73 6.13 -25.36
C LYS A 16 14.30 6.43 -25.81
N TYR A 17 13.32 6.29 -24.90
CA TYR A 17 11.91 6.52 -25.21
C TYR A 17 11.48 7.99 -25.04
N LEU A 18 12.06 8.72 -24.07
CA LEU A 18 11.70 10.12 -23.83
C LEU A 18 12.30 11.08 -24.84
N LYS A 19 13.54 10.85 -25.30
CA LYS A 19 14.22 11.76 -26.22
C LYS A 19 13.43 12.04 -27.52
N PRO A 20 12.81 11.05 -28.20
CA PRO A 20 11.97 11.30 -29.35
C PRO A 20 10.67 12.06 -29.07
N LEU A 21 10.23 12.10 -27.80
CA LEU A 21 9.00 12.78 -27.41
C LEU A 21 9.24 14.22 -26.94
N GLN A 22 10.51 14.67 -26.89
CA GLN A 22 10.85 16.02 -26.51
C GLN A 22 10.39 16.99 -27.62
N ILE A 23 9.48 17.89 -27.27
CA ILE A 23 8.91 18.90 -28.20
C ILE A 23 9.57 20.27 -28.06
N GLY A 24 10.36 20.48 -26.99
CA GLY A 24 11.06 21.73 -26.72
C GLY A 24 11.70 21.75 -25.34
N GLU A 25 12.27 22.89 -25.00
CA GLU A 25 12.82 23.20 -23.68
C GLU A 25 12.08 24.39 -23.08
N LEU A 26 11.95 24.41 -21.75
CA LEU A 26 11.35 25.54 -21.06
C LEU A 26 12.26 26.77 -21.20
N ALA A 27 11.66 27.94 -21.44
CA ALA A 27 12.40 29.20 -21.44
C ALA A 27 13.06 29.42 -20.07
N PRO A 28 14.27 30.02 -20.00
CA PRO A 28 15.02 30.18 -18.73
C PRO A 28 14.28 30.98 -17.67
N ASP A 29 13.41 31.88 -18.09
CA ASP A 29 12.61 32.80 -17.27
C ASP A 29 11.19 32.29 -16.99
N GLN A 30 10.87 31.06 -17.40
CA GLN A 30 9.55 30.47 -17.16
C GLN A 30 9.34 30.26 -15.65
N PRO A 31 8.23 30.76 -15.07
CA PRO A 31 7.94 30.56 -13.66
C PRO A 31 7.76 29.06 -13.39
N SER A 32 8.30 28.62 -12.24
CA SER A 32 8.12 27.22 -11.80
C SER A 32 6.64 26.92 -11.58
N ILE A 33 6.18 25.76 -12.03
CA ILE A 33 4.87 25.23 -11.69
C ILE A 33 4.80 24.71 -10.23
N GLU A 34 5.94 24.66 -9.55
CA GLU A 34 6.09 24.28 -8.13
C GLU A 34 6.57 25.52 -7.33
N PRO A 35 5.70 26.53 -7.08
CA PRO A 35 6.11 27.83 -6.49
C PRO A 35 6.62 27.72 -5.06
N THR A 36 6.28 26.63 -4.36
CA THR A 36 6.68 26.37 -2.97
C THR A 36 7.83 25.34 -2.86
N LYS A 37 8.53 25.11 -3.96
CA LYS A 37 9.62 24.13 -4.02
C LYS A 37 10.81 24.56 -3.14
N ASN A 38 11.22 23.67 -2.24
CA ASN A 38 12.45 23.80 -1.49
C ASN A 38 13.65 23.31 -2.32
N GLU A 39 14.29 24.20 -3.07
CA GLU A 39 15.37 23.85 -3.99
C GLU A 39 16.60 23.25 -3.31
N ILE A 40 16.91 23.71 -2.09
CA ILE A 40 18.05 23.22 -1.32
C ILE A 40 17.76 21.77 -0.88
N LEU A 41 16.58 21.52 -0.34
CA LEU A 41 16.16 20.17 0.05
C LEU A 41 16.16 19.19 -1.14
N VAL A 42 15.61 19.63 -2.27
CA VAL A 42 15.55 18.82 -3.49
C VAL A 42 16.96 18.51 -4.01
N LYS A 43 17.88 19.47 -3.97
CA LYS A 43 19.29 19.25 -4.33
C LYS A 43 19.95 18.20 -3.43
N ASP A 44 19.84 18.39 -2.13
CA ASP A 44 20.43 17.47 -1.14
C ASP A 44 19.81 16.05 -1.26
N PHE A 45 18.51 15.96 -1.54
CA PHE A 45 17.87 14.67 -1.78
C PHE A 45 18.41 13.97 -3.05
N ARG A 46 18.66 14.72 -4.12
CA ARG A 46 19.28 14.16 -5.34
C ARG A 46 20.70 13.66 -5.08
N GLU A 47 21.47 14.36 -4.24
CA GLU A 47 22.79 13.92 -3.80
C GLU A 47 22.72 12.65 -2.93
N LEU A 48 21.73 12.59 -2.01
CA LEU A 48 21.45 11.38 -1.23
C LEU A 48 21.09 10.21 -2.16
N ARG A 49 20.21 10.42 -3.14
CA ARG A 49 19.83 9.39 -4.10
C ARG A 49 21.04 8.87 -4.89
N ALA A 50 21.91 9.77 -5.37
CA ALA A 50 23.14 9.37 -6.06
C ALA A 50 24.07 8.57 -5.13
N THR A 51 24.08 8.87 -3.84
CA THR A 51 24.85 8.11 -2.84
C THR A 51 24.27 6.71 -2.63
N VAL A 52 22.96 6.60 -2.48
CA VAL A 52 22.23 5.32 -2.38
C VAL A 52 22.48 4.42 -3.60
N GLU A 53 22.49 5.01 -4.81
CA GLU A 53 22.82 4.31 -6.05
C GLU A 53 24.27 3.79 -6.04
N ARG A 54 25.24 4.63 -5.63
CA ARG A 54 26.67 4.23 -5.51
C ARG A 54 26.91 3.15 -4.47
N MET A 55 26.15 3.16 -3.38
CA MET A 55 26.21 2.13 -2.33
C MET A 55 25.57 0.80 -2.78
N GLY A 56 24.97 0.73 -3.96
CA GLY A 56 24.28 -0.46 -4.46
C GLY A 56 23.01 -0.84 -3.70
N LEU A 57 22.40 0.10 -2.97
CA LEU A 57 21.22 -0.19 -2.14
C LEU A 57 19.94 -0.39 -2.97
N LEU A 58 19.97 -0.09 -4.28
CA LEU A 58 18.89 -0.42 -5.22
C LEU A 58 19.04 -1.84 -5.80
N GLU A 59 20.10 -2.57 -5.45
CA GLU A 59 20.33 -3.91 -5.94
C GLU A 59 19.60 -4.96 -5.12
N PRO A 60 18.75 -5.81 -5.76
CA PRO A 60 17.96 -6.80 -5.06
C PRO A 60 18.77 -8.04 -4.65
N ASN A 61 18.57 -8.51 -3.44
CA ASN A 61 18.96 -9.86 -3.04
C ASN A 61 17.84 -10.83 -3.42
N GLN A 62 18.01 -11.54 -4.51
CA GLN A 62 16.98 -12.46 -5.02
C GLN A 62 16.71 -13.63 -4.08
N LEU A 63 17.72 -14.13 -3.34
CA LEU A 63 17.54 -15.21 -2.37
C LEU A 63 16.55 -14.79 -1.27
N PHE A 64 16.66 -13.55 -0.77
CA PHE A 64 15.71 -13.01 0.21
C PHE A 64 14.26 -13.12 -0.30
N PHE A 65 13.99 -12.68 -1.52
CA PHE A 65 12.64 -12.71 -2.09
C PHE A 65 12.16 -14.13 -2.43
N PHE A 66 13.06 -15.02 -2.85
CA PHE A 66 12.70 -16.43 -3.06
C PHE A 66 12.36 -17.14 -1.74
N LEU A 67 13.06 -16.83 -0.65
CA LEU A 67 12.72 -17.36 0.68
C LEU A 67 11.35 -16.86 1.15
N LEU A 68 10.99 -15.59 0.88
CA LEU A 68 9.65 -15.07 1.15
C LEU A 68 8.57 -15.79 0.33
N LEU A 69 8.80 -16.00 -0.96
CA LEU A 69 7.88 -16.75 -1.79
C LEU A 69 7.73 -18.20 -1.30
N ALA A 70 8.83 -18.85 -0.94
CA ALA A 70 8.81 -20.20 -0.37
C ALA A 70 8.03 -20.24 0.95
N HIS A 71 8.21 -19.26 1.82
CA HIS A 71 7.44 -19.11 3.07
C HIS A 71 5.93 -19.05 2.78
N ILE A 72 5.51 -18.20 1.82
CA ILE A 72 4.11 -18.07 1.41
C ILE A 72 3.53 -19.40 0.92
N LEU A 73 4.24 -20.06 0.00
CA LEU A 73 3.79 -21.32 -0.58
C LEU A 73 3.75 -22.47 0.44
N LEU A 74 4.71 -22.51 1.38
CA LEU A 74 4.71 -23.49 2.46
C LEU A 74 3.54 -23.30 3.43
N LEU A 75 3.18 -22.05 3.76
CA LEU A 75 2.01 -21.76 4.59
C LEU A 75 0.70 -22.13 3.88
N ASP A 76 0.57 -21.81 2.59
CA ASP A 76 -0.60 -22.19 1.78
C ASP A 76 -0.75 -23.72 1.70
N ALA A 77 0.34 -24.43 1.44
CA ALA A 77 0.36 -25.89 1.45
C ALA A 77 0.05 -26.48 2.82
N ALA A 78 0.64 -25.95 3.89
CA ALA A 78 0.39 -26.40 5.26
C ALA A 78 -1.07 -26.20 5.68
N ALA A 79 -1.71 -25.10 5.27
CA ALA A 79 -3.12 -24.85 5.53
C ALA A 79 -4.01 -25.95 4.93
N TRP A 80 -3.72 -26.38 3.72
CA TRP A 80 -4.44 -27.49 3.08
C TRP A 80 -4.12 -28.83 3.73
N LEU A 81 -2.82 -29.15 3.98
CA LEU A 81 -2.37 -30.41 4.57
C LEU A 81 -2.96 -30.65 5.97
N ILE A 82 -3.15 -29.61 6.77
CA ILE A 82 -3.81 -29.73 8.08
C ILE A 82 -5.23 -30.26 7.92
N LEU A 83 -6.01 -29.74 7.00
CA LEU A 83 -7.37 -30.23 6.74
C LEU A 83 -7.37 -31.64 6.15
N PHE A 84 -6.41 -31.95 5.30
CA PHE A 84 -6.30 -33.25 4.66
C PHE A 84 -5.97 -34.37 5.66
N TYR A 85 -5.00 -34.17 6.56
CA TYR A 85 -4.55 -35.20 7.49
C TYR A 85 -5.32 -35.23 8.82
N PHE A 86 -5.77 -34.08 9.31
CA PHE A 86 -6.41 -33.97 10.62
C PHE A 86 -7.93 -33.78 10.55
N GLY A 87 -8.49 -33.75 9.32
CA GLY A 87 -9.93 -33.59 9.11
C GLY A 87 -10.41 -32.16 9.22
N THR A 88 -11.73 -31.98 9.14
CA THR A 88 -12.39 -30.67 8.99
C THR A 88 -13.11 -30.19 10.25
N SER A 89 -12.77 -30.78 11.42
CA SER A 89 -13.29 -30.32 12.70
C SER A 89 -12.80 -28.89 13.06
N LEU A 90 -13.37 -28.28 14.07
CA LEU A 90 -13.12 -26.88 14.42
C LEU A 90 -11.63 -26.53 14.57
N LEU A 91 -10.85 -27.36 15.25
CA LEU A 91 -9.46 -27.06 15.53
C LEU A 91 -8.57 -27.07 14.27
N PRO A 92 -8.55 -28.13 13.43
CA PRO A 92 -7.86 -28.08 12.14
C PRO A 92 -8.35 -26.94 11.24
N PHE A 93 -9.66 -26.64 11.22
CA PHE A 93 -10.21 -25.54 10.45
C PHE A 93 -9.63 -24.19 10.89
N VAL A 94 -9.58 -23.91 12.19
CA VAL A 94 -9.01 -22.67 12.71
C VAL A 94 -7.52 -22.55 12.40
N PHE A 95 -6.74 -23.62 12.57
CA PHE A 95 -5.32 -23.61 12.18
C PHE A 95 -5.12 -23.39 10.68
N SER A 96 -5.89 -24.04 9.82
CA SER A 96 -5.87 -23.83 8.39
C SER A 96 -6.23 -22.39 8.02
N LEU A 97 -7.29 -21.84 8.62
CA LEU A 97 -7.71 -20.46 8.44
C LEU A 97 -6.59 -19.47 8.79
N LEU A 98 -5.91 -19.65 9.93
CA LEU A 98 -4.82 -18.78 10.36
C LEU A 98 -3.61 -18.86 9.41
N LEU A 99 -3.19 -20.06 9.02
CA LEU A 99 -2.07 -20.25 8.08
C LEU A 99 -2.38 -19.66 6.72
N LEU A 100 -3.59 -19.87 6.20
CA LEU A 100 -4.04 -19.29 4.94
C LEU A 100 -4.06 -17.75 5.03
N THR A 101 -4.55 -17.18 6.13
CA THR A 101 -4.54 -15.74 6.35
C THR A 101 -3.12 -15.18 6.35
N ILE A 102 -2.18 -15.82 7.07
CA ILE A 102 -0.78 -15.39 7.10
C ILE A 102 -0.17 -15.47 5.69
N SER A 103 -0.40 -16.59 4.97
CA SER A 103 0.06 -16.75 3.59
C SER A 103 -0.42 -15.62 2.68
N GLN A 104 -1.71 -15.27 2.74
CA GLN A 104 -2.30 -14.21 1.90
C GLN A 104 -1.75 -12.82 2.24
N VAL A 105 -1.59 -12.49 3.53
CA VAL A 105 -0.98 -11.22 3.94
C VAL A 105 0.48 -11.14 3.50
N GLN A 106 1.27 -12.21 3.68
CA GLN A 106 2.66 -12.23 3.23
C GLN A 106 2.78 -12.16 1.70
N ALA A 107 1.83 -12.76 0.96
CA ALA A 107 1.72 -12.60 -0.49
C ALA A 107 1.41 -11.14 -0.87
N SER A 108 0.56 -10.45 -0.10
CA SER A 108 0.25 -9.04 -0.29
C SER A 108 1.47 -8.14 -0.09
N TRP A 109 2.36 -8.48 0.84
CA TRP A 109 3.64 -7.77 0.99
C TRP A 109 4.63 -8.08 -0.14
N LEU A 110 4.70 -9.31 -0.62
CA LEU A 110 5.60 -9.68 -1.72
C LEU A 110 5.14 -9.10 -3.07
N GLN A 111 3.82 -9.10 -3.34
CA GLN A 111 3.30 -8.46 -4.56
C GLN A 111 3.61 -6.97 -4.60
N HIS A 112 3.66 -6.30 -3.43
CA HIS A 112 4.00 -4.90 -3.31
C HIS A 112 5.42 -4.61 -3.83
N ASP A 113 6.42 -5.41 -3.42
CA ASP A 113 7.79 -5.30 -3.94
C ASP A 113 7.84 -5.54 -5.47
N LEU A 114 7.11 -6.55 -5.94
CA LEU A 114 7.07 -6.88 -7.37
C LEU A 114 6.41 -5.78 -8.19
N GLY A 115 5.37 -5.15 -7.65
CA GLY A 115 4.69 -4.01 -8.27
C GLY A 115 5.59 -2.78 -8.37
N HIS A 116 6.47 -2.57 -7.40
CA HIS A 116 7.51 -1.53 -7.40
C HIS A 116 8.77 -1.89 -8.22
N LEU A 117 8.80 -3.05 -8.86
CA LEU A 117 9.92 -3.53 -9.67
C LEU A 117 11.24 -3.70 -8.87
N SER A 118 11.15 -3.96 -7.56
CA SER A 118 12.28 -3.99 -6.64
C SER A 118 12.91 -5.38 -6.44
N VAL A 119 12.36 -6.45 -7.06
CA VAL A 119 12.81 -7.84 -6.87
C VAL A 119 13.80 -8.30 -7.93
N PHE A 120 13.64 -7.86 -9.16
CA PHE A 120 14.52 -8.21 -10.27
C PHE A 120 15.00 -6.98 -11.01
N ARG A 121 16.25 -6.99 -11.50
CA ARG A 121 16.78 -5.91 -12.35
C ARG A 121 15.99 -5.73 -13.65
N LYS A 122 15.49 -6.84 -14.24
CA LYS A 122 14.69 -6.81 -15.48
C LYS A 122 13.21 -6.72 -15.14
N ALA A 123 12.55 -5.63 -15.52
CA ALA A 123 11.14 -5.35 -15.27
C ALA A 123 10.22 -6.51 -15.67
N LYS A 124 10.51 -7.22 -16.78
CA LYS A 124 9.69 -8.34 -17.26
C LYS A 124 9.52 -9.47 -16.21
N TRP A 125 10.54 -9.73 -15.41
CA TRP A 125 10.47 -10.78 -14.38
C TRP A 125 9.66 -10.31 -13.17
N ASN A 126 9.77 -9.04 -12.80
CA ASN A 126 8.89 -8.45 -11.79
C ASN A 126 7.42 -8.56 -12.24
N HIS A 127 7.09 -8.15 -13.45
CA HIS A 127 5.73 -8.22 -13.98
C HIS A 127 5.18 -9.66 -14.05
N LEU A 128 6.00 -10.63 -14.45
CA LEU A 128 5.58 -12.03 -14.52
C LEU A 128 5.28 -12.58 -13.12
N LEU A 129 6.21 -12.39 -12.18
CA LEU A 129 6.03 -12.89 -10.81
C LEU A 129 4.95 -12.08 -10.07
N HIS A 130 4.78 -10.79 -10.37
CA HIS A 130 3.68 -9.98 -9.85
C HIS A 130 2.32 -10.55 -10.25
N LYS A 131 2.14 -10.94 -11.51
CA LYS A 131 0.92 -11.62 -11.96
C LYS A 131 0.71 -12.95 -11.24
N PHE A 132 1.77 -13.73 -11.06
CA PHE A 132 1.66 -14.97 -10.31
C PHE A 132 1.22 -14.72 -8.87
N VAL A 133 1.88 -13.82 -8.14
CA VAL A 133 1.56 -13.55 -6.74
C VAL A 133 0.22 -12.83 -6.60
N MET A 134 0.01 -11.74 -7.34
CA MET A 134 -1.20 -10.91 -7.19
C MET A 134 -2.43 -11.58 -7.80
N CYS A 135 -2.32 -12.15 -9.01
CA CYS A 135 -3.50 -12.69 -9.67
C CYS A 135 -3.77 -14.14 -9.29
N HIS A 136 -2.72 -15.02 -9.25
CA HIS A 136 -2.91 -16.45 -8.99
C HIS A 136 -2.94 -16.80 -7.50
N LEU A 137 -2.12 -16.15 -6.64
CA LEU A 137 -2.13 -16.45 -5.22
C LEU A 137 -3.17 -15.64 -4.45
N ILE A 138 -3.39 -14.36 -4.82
CA ILE A 138 -4.31 -13.45 -4.11
C ILE A 138 -5.68 -13.33 -4.81
N GLY A 139 -5.74 -13.41 -6.15
CA GLY A 139 -6.98 -13.31 -6.90
C GLY A 139 -7.39 -11.88 -7.25
N ALA A 140 -6.44 -10.94 -7.33
CA ALA A 140 -6.65 -9.55 -7.73
C ALA A 140 -5.74 -9.16 -8.91
N SER A 141 -6.09 -8.09 -9.65
CA SER A 141 -5.32 -7.68 -10.83
C SER A 141 -4.05 -6.94 -10.46
N ALA A 142 -2.91 -7.39 -10.96
CA ALA A 142 -1.62 -6.73 -10.81
C ALA A 142 -1.63 -5.30 -11.42
N LYS A 143 -2.24 -5.14 -12.59
CA LYS A 143 -2.36 -3.83 -13.24
C LYS A 143 -3.30 -2.87 -12.52
N TRP A 144 -4.39 -3.38 -11.92
CA TRP A 144 -5.28 -2.60 -11.08
C TRP A 144 -4.51 -2.01 -9.89
N TRP A 145 -3.76 -2.87 -9.17
CA TRP A 145 -2.96 -2.42 -8.03
C TRP A 145 -1.91 -1.38 -8.45
N THR A 146 -1.13 -1.66 -9.51
CA THR A 146 -0.11 -0.73 -10.01
C THR A 146 -0.72 0.62 -10.39
N LEU A 147 -1.90 0.64 -11.01
CA LEU A 147 -2.59 1.87 -11.39
C LEU A 147 -2.91 2.75 -10.18
N LEU A 148 -3.51 2.17 -9.13
CA LEU A 148 -3.91 2.92 -7.95
C LEU A 148 -2.70 3.32 -7.10
N HIS A 149 -1.81 2.36 -6.84
CA HIS A 149 -0.66 2.57 -5.96
C HIS A 149 0.38 3.54 -6.52
N SER A 150 0.53 3.61 -7.85
CA SER A 150 1.36 4.64 -8.47
C SER A 150 0.79 6.05 -8.30
N GLN A 151 -0.54 6.21 -8.25
CA GLN A 151 -1.18 7.50 -7.97
C GLN A 151 -0.97 7.90 -6.51
N HIS A 152 -1.10 6.95 -5.57
CA HIS A 152 -0.79 7.14 -4.17
C HIS A 152 0.63 7.67 -3.97
N HIS A 153 1.65 7.01 -4.51
CA HIS A 153 3.04 7.48 -4.43
C HIS A 153 3.30 8.81 -5.14
N ALA A 154 2.54 9.14 -6.17
CA ALA A 154 2.69 10.42 -6.86
C ALA A 154 2.29 11.60 -5.97
N LYS A 155 1.18 11.47 -5.23
CA LYS A 155 0.59 12.51 -4.38
C LYS A 155 -0.11 11.88 -3.16
N PRO A 156 0.65 11.26 -2.21
CA PRO A 156 0.07 10.63 -1.03
C PRO A 156 -0.66 11.65 -0.16
N ASN A 157 -1.71 11.22 0.50
CA ASN A 157 -2.55 12.02 1.39
C ASN A 157 -3.17 13.29 0.75
N CYS A 158 -3.26 13.33 -0.58
CA CYS A 158 -3.81 14.47 -1.30
C CYS A 158 -5.23 14.16 -1.79
N PHE A 159 -6.25 14.92 -1.34
CA PHE A 159 -7.63 14.75 -1.77
C PHE A 159 -7.77 14.79 -3.30
N HIS A 160 -8.56 13.89 -3.86
CA HIS A 160 -8.84 13.70 -5.29
C HIS A 160 -7.64 13.30 -6.15
N LYS A 161 -6.49 13.02 -5.54
CA LYS A 161 -5.27 12.55 -6.22
C LYS A 161 -4.77 11.23 -5.67
N ASP A 162 -4.97 11.00 -4.38
CA ASP A 162 -4.62 9.74 -3.71
C ASP A 162 -5.85 8.84 -3.62
N PRO A 163 -5.89 7.72 -4.38
CA PRO A 163 -7.02 6.81 -4.32
C PRO A 163 -7.18 6.11 -2.97
N ASP A 164 -6.11 6.01 -2.16
CA ASP A 164 -6.16 5.28 -0.89
C ASP A 164 -6.95 6.05 0.18
N ILE A 165 -6.92 7.38 0.16
CA ILE A 165 -7.75 8.20 1.05
C ILE A 165 -9.17 8.44 0.51
N ASP A 166 -9.37 8.35 -0.79
CA ASP A 166 -10.66 8.52 -1.45
C ASP A 166 -11.44 7.20 -1.61
N MET A 167 -10.87 6.08 -1.17
CA MET A 167 -11.40 4.73 -1.38
C MET A 167 -12.81 4.52 -0.82
N HIS A 168 -13.11 5.11 0.35
CA HIS A 168 -14.39 4.98 1.02
C HIS A 168 -14.97 6.33 1.48
N PRO A 169 -15.18 7.30 0.57
CA PRO A 169 -15.63 8.64 0.93
C PRO A 169 -17.04 8.67 1.54
N PHE A 170 -17.80 7.58 1.37
CA PHE A 170 -19.10 7.41 1.97
C PHE A 170 -19.03 6.94 3.43
N LEU A 171 -18.09 6.06 3.77
CA LEU A 171 -18.00 5.44 5.10
C LEU A 171 -17.19 6.25 6.10
N PHE A 172 -16.18 6.96 5.62
CA PHE A 172 -15.24 7.71 6.45
C PHE A 172 -14.97 9.09 5.87
N THR A 173 -14.52 9.98 6.74
CA THR A 173 -13.97 11.27 6.38
C THR A 173 -12.61 11.44 7.04
N LEU A 174 -11.64 11.87 6.25
CA LEU A 174 -10.26 12.01 6.67
C LEU A 174 -9.83 13.48 6.55
N GLY A 175 -8.71 13.83 7.24
CA GLY A 175 -8.11 15.15 7.15
C GLY A 175 -8.68 16.18 8.11
N LYS A 176 -8.01 17.33 8.14
CA LYS A 176 -8.26 18.41 9.10
C LYS A 176 -9.17 19.51 8.57
N LYS A 177 -9.31 19.61 7.25
CA LYS A 177 -10.13 20.64 6.61
C LYS A 177 -11.41 20.04 6.09
N PHE A 178 -12.48 20.55 6.63
CA PHE A 178 -13.81 20.13 6.29
C PHE A 178 -14.61 21.32 5.80
N SER A 179 -15.22 21.21 4.63
CA SER A 179 -16.22 22.17 4.17
C SER A 179 -17.52 21.94 4.92
N VAL A 180 -18.02 22.96 5.61
CA VAL A 180 -19.33 22.91 6.29
C VAL A 180 -20.44 22.48 5.31
N GLU A 181 -20.36 22.93 4.05
CA GLU A 181 -21.29 22.54 2.99
C GLU A 181 -21.26 21.03 2.70
N LEU A 182 -20.07 20.44 2.65
CA LEU A 182 -19.92 18.99 2.47
C LEU A 182 -20.49 18.23 3.68
N GLY A 183 -20.34 18.77 4.89
CA GLY A 183 -20.91 18.23 6.11
C GLY A 183 -22.42 18.20 6.09
N ILE A 184 -23.02 19.30 5.78
CA ILE A 184 -24.49 19.40 5.64
C ILE A 184 -25.00 18.40 4.61
N LYS A 185 -24.33 18.30 3.45
CA LYS A 185 -24.70 17.37 2.37
C LYS A 185 -24.60 15.90 2.79
N LYS A 186 -23.58 15.52 3.56
CA LYS A 186 -23.32 14.13 4.00
C LYS A 186 -23.98 13.75 5.33
N LYS A 187 -24.56 14.69 6.07
CA LYS A 187 -25.12 14.52 7.43
C LYS A 187 -26.02 13.29 7.60
N LYS A 188 -26.74 12.90 6.56
CA LYS A 188 -27.69 11.78 6.60
C LYS A 188 -27.08 10.41 6.27
N TYR A 189 -25.82 10.34 5.87
CA TYR A 189 -25.23 9.09 5.37
C TYR A 189 -24.69 8.21 6.49
N MET A 190 -23.75 8.72 7.27
CA MET A 190 -23.07 7.96 8.32
C MET A 190 -22.85 8.84 9.56
N PRO A 191 -22.75 8.24 10.77
CA PRO A 191 -22.40 8.97 12.00
C PRO A 191 -20.86 9.21 12.07
N TYR A 192 -20.34 10.07 11.21
CA TYR A 192 -18.89 10.31 11.05
C TYR A 192 -18.21 10.76 12.35
N ASN A 193 -18.92 11.46 13.24
CA ASN A 193 -18.45 11.81 14.58
C ASN A 193 -18.13 10.58 15.46
N HIS A 194 -18.56 9.39 15.04
CA HIS A 194 -18.29 8.11 15.69
C HIS A 194 -17.45 7.15 14.84
N GLN A 195 -16.87 7.61 13.73
CA GLN A 195 -16.15 6.75 12.79
C GLN A 195 -15.00 5.96 13.43
N HIS A 196 -14.33 6.51 14.42
CA HIS A 196 -13.29 5.86 15.21
C HIS A 196 -13.79 4.65 16.01
N LYS A 197 -15.11 4.50 16.20
CA LYS A 197 -15.73 3.38 16.90
C LYS A 197 -16.15 2.24 15.99
N TYR A 198 -16.55 2.54 14.74
CA TYR A 198 -17.03 1.51 13.82
C TYR A 198 -16.01 1.05 12.76
N PHE A 199 -14.90 1.75 12.63
CA PHE A 199 -13.82 1.45 11.69
C PHE A 199 -13.41 -0.04 11.71
N PHE A 200 -13.16 -0.59 12.90
CA PHE A 200 -12.68 -1.97 13.08
C PHE A 200 -13.69 -3.04 12.69
N ILE A 201 -14.98 -2.71 12.75
CA ILE A 201 -16.08 -3.64 12.46
C ILE A 201 -16.46 -3.56 10.99
N THR A 202 -16.37 -2.36 10.42
CA THR A 202 -16.89 -2.08 9.08
C THR A 202 -15.90 -2.49 7.99
N LEU A 203 -14.61 -2.16 8.15
CA LEU A 203 -13.62 -2.43 7.09
C LEU A 203 -13.30 -3.91 6.87
N PRO A 204 -13.18 -4.78 7.89
CA PRO A 204 -12.87 -6.19 7.64
C PRO A 204 -13.78 -6.88 6.63
N PRO A 205 -15.12 -6.82 6.75
CA PRO A 205 -16.00 -7.45 5.76
C PRO A 205 -16.13 -6.66 4.45
N LEU A 206 -15.85 -5.35 4.45
CA LEU A 206 -16.08 -4.51 3.28
C LEU A 206 -14.86 -4.34 2.38
N LEU A 207 -13.64 -4.29 2.93
CA LEU A 207 -12.47 -3.93 2.12
C LEU A 207 -12.09 -5.06 1.15
N PHE A 208 -11.47 -6.15 1.62
CA PHE A 208 -11.04 -7.23 0.73
C PHE A 208 -12.20 -8.07 0.20
N PRO A 209 -13.16 -8.54 1.05
CA PRO A 209 -14.20 -9.43 0.54
C PRO A 209 -15.16 -8.75 -0.46
N THR A 210 -15.34 -7.45 -0.37
CA THR A 210 -16.35 -6.74 -1.16
C THR A 210 -15.73 -5.70 -2.10
N TYR A 211 -15.13 -4.63 -1.54
CA TYR A 211 -14.71 -3.49 -2.33
C TYR A 211 -13.57 -3.83 -3.29
N PHE A 212 -12.45 -4.36 -2.79
CA PHE A 212 -11.33 -4.71 -3.65
C PHE A 212 -11.71 -5.79 -4.64
N GLN A 213 -12.51 -6.77 -4.21
CA GLN A 213 -12.96 -7.84 -5.08
C GLN A 213 -13.80 -7.31 -6.26
N CYS A 214 -14.79 -6.47 -5.98
CA CYS A 214 -15.62 -5.87 -7.04
C CYS A 214 -14.80 -4.89 -7.89
N HIS A 215 -14.01 -4.03 -7.26
CA HIS A 215 -13.28 -2.98 -7.96
C HIS A 215 -12.17 -3.52 -8.87
N THR A 216 -11.43 -4.56 -8.42
CA THR A 216 -10.38 -5.18 -9.24
C THR A 216 -10.96 -5.83 -10.52
N PHE A 217 -12.08 -6.53 -10.41
CA PHE A 217 -12.77 -7.11 -11.59
C PHE A 217 -13.33 -6.02 -12.51
N TYR A 218 -13.98 -5.01 -11.93
CA TYR A 218 -14.52 -3.89 -12.70
C TYR A 218 -13.43 -3.17 -13.52
N ILE A 219 -12.32 -2.80 -12.88
CA ILE A 219 -11.21 -2.13 -13.57
C ILE A 219 -10.53 -3.05 -14.58
N ALA A 220 -10.28 -4.31 -14.23
CA ALA A 220 -9.64 -5.26 -15.14
C ALA A 220 -10.49 -5.50 -16.40
N TYR A 221 -11.81 -5.55 -16.26
CA TYR A 221 -12.74 -5.67 -17.38
C TYR A 221 -12.81 -4.39 -18.21
N THR A 222 -13.06 -3.25 -17.58
CA THR A 222 -13.23 -1.96 -18.29
C THR A 222 -11.95 -1.48 -18.97
N LYS A 223 -10.79 -1.75 -18.37
CA LYS A 223 -9.47 -1.44 -18.95
C LYS A 223 -8.93 -2.54 -19.86
N LYS A 224 -9.72 -3.62 -20.10
CA LYS A 224 -9.34 -4.76 -20.96
C LYS A 224 -8.04 -5.44 -20.54
N TYR A 225 -7.85 -5.65 -19.23
CA TYR A 225 -6.68 -6.37 -18.69
C TYR A 225 -6.91 -7.89 -18.73
N TRP A 226 -7.15 -8.42 -19.95
CA TRP A 226 -7.56 -9.80 -20.18
C TRP A 226 -6.60 -10.84 -19.61
N ALA A 227 -5.29 -10.59 -19.70
CA ALA A 227 -4.29 -11.47 -19.13
C ALA A 227 -4.40 -11.55 -17.60
N ASP A 228 -4.64 -10.42 -16.92
CA ASP A 228 -4.84 -10.39 -15.47
C ASP A 228 -6.13 -11.14 -15.10
N LEU A 229 -7.24 -10.93 -15.84
CA LEU A 229 -8.49 -11.65 -15.61
C LEU A 229 -8.31 -13.16 -15.74
N ALA A 230 -7.60 -13.63 -16.78
CA ALA A 230 -7.30 -15.05 -16.95
C ALA A 230 -6.50 -15.61 -15.77
N TRP A 231 -5.48 -14.91 -15.31
CA TRP A 231 -4.70 -15.29 -14.13
C TRP A 231 -5.52 -15.24 -12.83
N MET A 232 -6.38 -14.24 -12.64
CA MET A 232 -7.28 -14.14 -11.48
C MET A 232 -8.23 -15.34 -11.40
N LEU A 233 -8.79 -15.79 -12.53
CA LEU A 233 -9.64 -16.99 -12.56
C LEU A 233 -8.92 -18.24 -12.06
N THR A 234 -7.61 -18.35 -12.28
CA THR A 234 -6.84 -19.49 -11.78
C THR A 234 -6.76 -19.55 -10.25
N PHE A 235 -6.83 -18.39 -9.55
CA PHE A 235 -6.96 -18.36 -8.09
C PHE A 235 -8.23 -19.08 -7.63
N TYR A 236 -9.39 -18.72 -8.20
CA TYR A 236 -10.67 -19.32 -7.81
C TYR A 236 -10.73 -20.79 -8.17
N ILE A 237 -10.27 -21.16 -9.38
CA ILE A 237 -10.21 -22.56 -9.80
C ILE A 237 -9.34 -23.37 -8.81
N ARG A 238 -8.13 -22.86 -8.50
CA ARG A 238 -7.23 -23.49 -7.53
C ARG A 238 -7.89 -23.64 -6.17
N PHE A 239 -8.43 -22.53 -5.62
CA PHE A 239 -9.01 -22.51 -4.29
C PHE A 239 -10.19 -23.47 -4.16
N PHE A 240 -11.17 -23.39 -5.06
CA PHE A 240 -12.35 -24.25 -5.02
C PHE A 240 -12.05 -25.70 -5.33
N TYR A 241 -11.07 -26.00 -6.18
CA TYR A 241 -10.64 -27.37 -6.45
C TYR A 241 -9.92 -27.99 -5.25
N THR A 242 -8.96 -27.25 -4.66
CA THR A 242 -8.15 -27.78 -3.55
C THR A 242 -8.96 -27.95 -2.26
N TYR A 243 -9.65 -26.91 -1.83
CA TYR A 243 -10.42 -26.93 -0.58
C TYR A 243 -11.82 -27.55 -0.74
N GLY A 244 -12.43 -27.41 -1.92
CA GLY A 244 -13.74 -27.98 -2.21
C GLY A 244 -13.77 -29.51 -2.24
N SER A 245 -12.60 -30.15 -2.42
CA SER A 245 -12.45 -31.60 -2.29
C SER A 245 -12.50 -32.09 -0.82
N LEU A 246 -12.29 -31.20 0.14
CA LEU A 246 -12.20 -31.51 1.58
C LEU A 246 -13.38 -30.97 2.39
N LEU A 247 -13.95 -29.83 1.96
CA LEU A 247 -14.90 -29.06 2.74
C LEU A 247 -16.28 -29.05 2.08
N GLU A 248 -17.32 -29.18 2.88
CA GLU A 248 -18.69 -28.91 2.44
C GLU A 248 -18.84 -27.43 2.03
N THR A 249 -19.78 -27.15 1.14
CA THR A 249 -20.00 -25.81 0.56
C THR A 249 -20.12 -24.68 1.60
N LYS A 250 -20.83 -24.90 2.71
CA LYS A 250 -20.96 -23.91 3.77
C LYS A 250 -19.61 -23.59 4.44
N THR A 251 -18.86 -24.63 4.80
CA THR A 251 -17.55 -24.52 5.44
C THR A 251 -16.54 -23.91 4.50
N LEU A 252 -16.56 -24.28 3.21
CA LEU A 252 -15.71 -23.67 2.17
C LEU A 252 -15.97 -22.18 2.00
N ASN A 253 -17.24 -21.77 1.92
CA ASN A 253 -17.62 -20.36 1.85
C ASN A 253 -17.24 -19.60 3.13
N SER A 254 -17.32 -20.25 4.28
CA SER A 254 -16.85 -19.66 5.55
C SER A 254 -15.32 -19.48 5.52
N LEU A 255 -14.56 -20.44 5.03
CA LEU A 255 -13.11 -20.35 4.93
C LEU A 255 -12.68 -19.17 4.05
N ILE A 256 -13.25 -19.04 2.84
CA ILE A 256 -12.89 -17.96 1.92
C ILE A 256 -13.30 -16.59 2.48
N SER A 257 -14.45 -16.49 3.11
CA SER A 257 -14.92 -15.21 3.68
C SER A 257 -14.11 -14.80 4.91
N LEU A 258 -13.89 -15.71 5.84
CA LEU A 258 -13.19 -15.43 7.09
C LEU A 258 -11.72 -15.08 6.87
N HIS A 259 -10.99 -15.82 6.01
CA HIS A 259 -9.59 -15.45 5.76
C HIS A 259 -9.48 -14.08 5.09
N ARG A 260 -10.39 -13.72 4.16
CA ARG A 260 -10.43 -12.38 3.55
C ARG A 260 -10.74 -11.29 4.57
N MET A 261 -11.62 -11.54 5.54
CA MET A 261 -11.91 -10.59 6.62
C MET A 261 -10.71 -10.39 7.54
N LEU A 262 -10.01 -11.47 7.90
CA LEU A 262 -8.80 -11.40 8.73
C LEU A 262 -7.65 -10.72 8.00
N GLU A 263 -7.45 -11.05 6.72
CA GLU A 263 -6.49 -10.38 5.83
C GLU A 263 -6.79 -8.88 5.74
N SER A 264 -8.05 -8.51 5.52
CA SER A 264 -8.52 -7.13 5.48
C SER A 264 -8.20 -6.38 6.77
N SER A 265 -8.46 -7.01 7.93
CA SER A 265 -8.14 -6.42 9.24
C SER A 265 -6.65 -6.15 9.38
N TRP A 266 -5.80 -7.14 9.08
CA TRP A 266 -4.36 -6.98 9.17
C TRP A 266 -3.83 -5.91 8.21
N PHE A 267 -4.26 -5.96 6.96
CA PHE A 267 -3.86 -4.99 5.93
C PHE A 267 -4.23 -3.55 6.31
N VAL A 268 -5.47 -3.33 6.78
CA VAL A 268 -5.96 -1.99 7.16
C VAL A 268 -5.09 -1.37 8.25
N TRP A 269 -4.78 -2.13 9.32
CA TRP A 269 -3.94 -1.61 10.39
C TRP A 269 -2.55 -1.23 9.90
N VAL A 270 -1.93 -2.07 9.09
CA VAL A 270 -0.57 -1.83 8.59
C VAL A 270 -0.54 -0.71 7.55
N SER A 271 -1.44 -0.70 6.58
CA SER A 271 -1.43 0.31 5.51
C SER A 271 -1.83 1.71 5.99
N GLN A 272 -2.65 1.79 7.05
CA GLN A 272 -3.17 3.07 7.53
C GLN A 272 -2.29 3.74 8.60
N MET A 273 -1.53 2.98 9.39
CA MET A 273 -0.77 3.49 10.53
C MET A 273 0.30 4.52 10.15
N ASN A 274 0.79 4.47 8.93
CA ASN A 274 1.86 5.33 8.44
C ASN A 274 1.37 6.58 7.68
N HIS A 275 0.07 6.61 7.30
CA HIS A 275 -0.52 7.66 6.46
C HIS A 275 -1.65 8.42 7.15
N ILE A 276 -2.62 7.73 7.76
CA ILE A 276 -3.81 8.38 8.34
C ILE A 276 -3.49 9.36 9.47
N PRO A 277 -2.50 9.11 10.35
CA PRO A 277 -2.11 10.09 11.36
C PRO A 277 -1.39 11.32 10.83
N MET A 278 -0.95 11.28 9.56
CA MET A 278 -0.19 12.34 8.92
C MET A 278 -1.10 13.43 8.35
N ASP A 279 -0.50 14.46 7.74
CA ASP A 279 -1.27 15.56 7.14
C ASP A 279 -2.01 15.08 5.89
N ILE A 280 -3.33 15.25 5.88
CA ILE A 280 -4.22 14.94 4.77
C ILE A 280 -4.90 16.23 4.35
N ASP A 281 -4.65 16.71 3.13
CA ASP A 281 -5.16 17.99 2.63
C ASP A 281 -5.27 18.02 1.10
N TYR A 282 -5.75 19.13 0.56
CA TYR A 282 -5.67 19.41 -0.88
C TYR A 282 -4.22 19.65 -1.31
N ASP A 283 -3.96 19.52 -2.62
CA ASP A 283 -2.60 19.71 -3.18
C ASP A 283 -2.07 21.14 -2.91
N LYS A 284 -1.03 21.20 -2.10
CA LYS A 284 -0.33 22.45 -1.75
C LYS A 284 0.75 22.83 -2.78
N ASN A 285 0.86 22.11 -3.88
CA ASN A 285 1.90 22.26 -4.91
C ASN A 285 3.34 22.22 -4.36
N LEU A 286 3.57 21.47 -3.29
CA LEU A 286 4.91 21.22 -2.75
C LEU A 286 5.73 20.39 -3.73
N ASP A 287 7.07 20.47 -3.60
CA ASP A 287 7.94 19.52 -4.26
C ASP A 287 7.63 18.08 -3.80
N TRP A 288 8.00 17.12 -4.66
CA TRP A 288 7.63 15.71 -4.44
C TRP A 288 8.19 15.16 -3.12
N MET A 289 9.45 15.48 -2.76
CA MET A 289 10.05 15.01 -1.52
C MET A 289 9.32 15.54 -0.28
N SER A 290 9.06 16.85 -0.24
CA SER A 290 8.29 17.46 0.87
C SER A 290 6.90 16.82 1.00
N THR A 291 6.25 16.50 -0.12
CA THR A 291 4.96 15.81 -0.11
C THR A 291 5.07 14.41 0.52
N GLN A 292 6.10 13.63 0.17
CA GLN A 292 6.30 12.29 0.73
C GLN A 292 6.54 12.36 2.25
N LEU A 293 7.44 13.23 2.71
CA LEU A 293 7.79 13.38 4.13
C LEU A 293 6.62 13.86 4.99
N GLN A 294 5.73 14.70 4.44
CA GLN A 294 4.54 15.16 5.18
C GLN A 294 3.45 14.09 5.27
N ALA A 295 3.42 13.17 4.33
CA ALA A 295 2.38 12.15 4.21
C ALA A 295 2.74 10.82 4.88
N THR A 296 3.98 10.65 5.38
CA THR A 296 4.47 9.36 5.87
C THR A 296 5.16 9.47 7.23
N CYS A 297 5.01 8.41 8.03
CA CYS A 297 5.82 8.18 9.23
C CYS A 297 6.26 6.72 9.31
N ASN A 298 7.32 6.48 10.07
CA ASN A 298 7.85 5.14 10.31
C ASN A 298 7.32 4.53 11.61
N VAL A 299 7.42 3.20 11.69
CA VAL A 299 7.27 2.42 12.92
C VAL A 299 8.64 1.83 13.28
N GLU A 300 8.93 1.73 14.57
CA GLU A 300 10.20 1.20 15.08
C GLU A 300 10.56 -0.15 14.47
N GLN A 301 11.81 -0.32 14.15
CA GLN A 301 12.32 -1.57 13.60
C GLN A 301 12.39 -2.67 14.65
N SER A 302 11.90 -3.85 14.30
CA SER A 302 12.14 -5.11 14.98
C SER A 302 11.91 -6.26 14.00
N LEU A 303 12.43 -7.46 14.29
CA LEU A 303 12.18 -8.64 13.45
C LEU A 303 10.68 -8.92 13.29
N PHE A 304 9.90 -8.71 14.36
CA PHE A 304 8.46 -8.86 14.32
C PHE A 304 7.80 -7.79 13.43
N ASN A 305 8.16 -6.51 13.61
CA ASN A 305 7.58 -5.42 12.83
C ASN A 305 7.91 -5.56 11.34
N ASP A 306 9.17 -5.91 11.01
CA ASP A 306 9.60 -6.13 9.63
C ASP A 306 8.80 -7.26 8.95
N TRP A 307 8.56 -8.37 9.66
CA TRP A 307 7.74 -9.48 9.17
C TRP A 307 6.25 -9.13 9.12
N PHE A 308 5.72 -8.55 10.19
CA PHE A 308 4.30 -8.23 10.34
C PHE A 308 3.82 -7.20 9.32
N THR A 309 4.65 -6.23 8.99
CA THR A 309 4.33 -5.14 8.08
C THR A 309 4.89 -5.32 6.67
N GLY A 310 5.67 -6.39 6.41
CA GLY A 310 6.41 -6.55 5.16
C GLY A 310 7.43 -5.43 4.92
N HIS A 311 8.07 -4.92 5.98
CA HIS A 311 8.98 -3.76 6.00
C HIS A 311 8.30 -2.42 5.67
N LEU A 312 6.97 -2.34 5.64
CA LEU A 312 6.27 -1.05 5.52
C LEU A 312 6.34 -0.20 6.80
N ASN A 313 6.94 -0.72 7.87
CA ASN A 313 7.39 0.07 9.01
C ASN A 313 8.46 1.13 8.63
N PHE A 314 9.11 1.00 7.47
CA PHE A 314 9.99 2.00 6.86
C PHE A 314 9.28 2.81 5.77
N GLN A 315 8.14 3.38 6.08
CA GLN A 315 7.29 4.03 5.08
C GLN A 315 7.93 5.25 4.44
N ILE A 316 8.70 6.03 5.20
CA ILE A 316 9.43 7.20 4.68
C ILE A 316 10.42 6.76 3.60
N GLU A 317 11.24 5.75 3.88
CA GLU A 317 12.23 5.22 2.94
C GLU A 317 11.56 4.59 1.72
N HIS A 318 10.47 3.87 1.95
CA HIS A 318 9.68 3.29 0.88
C HIS A 318 9.13 4.36 -0.09
N HIS A 319 8.55 5.44 0.43
CA HIS A 319 8.03 6.53 -0.39
C HIS A 319 9.11 7.32 -1.12
N LEU A 320 10.27 7.55 -0.50
CA LEU A 320 11.38 8.25 -1.14
C LEU A 320 12.13 7.39 -2.15
N PHE A 321 12.14 6.06 -1.98
CA PHE A 321 12.85 5.09 -2.81
C PHE A 321 11.95 3.89 -3.16
N PRO A 322 10.82 4.08 -3.85
CA PRO A 322 9.82 3.03 -4.06
C PRO A 322 10.36 1.78 -4.78
N SER A 323 11.37 1.94 -5.63
CA SER A 323 12.03 0.82 -6.32
C SER A 323 13.19 0.18 -5.55
N MET A 324 13.46 0.61 -4.31
CA MET A 324 14.47 -0.01 -3.45
C MET A 324 13.96 -1.33 -2.89
N PRO A 325 14.77 -2.41 -2.94
CA PRO A 325 14.44 -3.65 -2.26
C PRO A 325 14.27 -3.44 -0.75
N ARG A 326 13.15 -3.88 -0.19
CA ARG A 326 12.77 -3.61 1.22
C ARG A 326 13.81 -4.04 2.27
N HIS A 327 14.63 -5.06 1.97
CA HIS A 327 15.72 -5.49 2.86
C HIS A 327 16.85 -4.47 3.02
N ASN A 328 16.83 -3.36 2.26
CA ASN A 328 17.81 -2.28 2.33
C ASN A 328 17.28 -1.02 3.02
N TYR A 329 15.99 -0.92 3.36
CA TYR A 329 15.42 0.28 3.99
C TYR A 329 16.15 0.67 5.29
N TRP A 330 16.45 -0.29 6.17
CA TRP A 330 17.17 -0.02 7.42
C TRP A 330 18.56 0.57 7.21
N LYS A 331 19.19 0.33 6.05
CA LYS A 331 20.51 0.88 5.69
C LYS A 331 20.43 2.33 5.24
N VAL A 332 19.34 2.71 4.59
CA VAL A 332 19.12 4.08 4.10
C VAL A 332 18.47 4.98 5.16
N ALA A 333 17.72 4.43 6.09
CA ALA A 333 17.01 5.17 7.13
C ALA A 333 17.89 6.17 7.91
N PRO A 334 19.13 5.83 8.36
CA PRO A 334 20.00 6.81 9.00
C PRO A 334 20.39 8.00 8.11
N LEU A 335 20.53 7.77 6.80
CA LEU A 335 20.87 8.81 5.82
C LEU A 335 19.70 9.76 5.61
N VAL A 336 18.48 9.21 5.49
CA VAL A 336 17.24 9.99 5.38
C VAL A 336 17.00 10.80 6.66
N LYS A 337 17.20 10.19 7.83
CA LYS A 337 17.10 10.87 9.13
C LYS A 337 18.07 12.04 9.24
N SER A 338 19.31 11.86 8.78
CA SER A 338 20.32 12.93 8.74
C SER A 338 19.91 14.06 7.79
N LEU A 339 19.34 13.72 6.62
CA LEU A 339 18.85 14.72 5.68
C LEU A 339 17.68 15.52 6.29
N CYS A 340 16.73 14.87 6.92
CA CYS A 340 15.62 15.52 7.60
C CYS A 340 16.14 16.47 8.70
N ALA A 341 17.09 16.03 9.53
CA ALA A 341 17.70 16.85 10.59
C ALA A 341 18.40 18.10 10.03
N LYS A 342 19.15 17.96 8.91
CA LYS A 342 19.79 19.08 8.21
C LYS A 342 18.81 20.18 7.81
N HIS A 343 17.60 19.80 7.44
CA HIS A 343 16.55 20.74 6.97
C HIS A 343 15.51 21.10 8.04
N GLY A 344 15.70 20.68 9.29
CA GLY A 344 14.76 20.92 10.38
C GLY A 344 13.39 20.24 10.17
N ILE A 345 13.38 19.13 9.40
CA ILE A 345 12.18 18.33 9.15
C ILE A 345 12.13 17.20 10.18
N GLU A 346 10.97 17.02 10.81
CA GLU A 346 10.77 15.92 11.75
C GLU A 346 10.76 14.57 11.02
N TYR A 347 11.68 13.69 11.40
CA TYR A 347 11.68 12.28 10.97
C TYR A 347 10.86 11.47 11.97
N GLN A 348 9.56 11.30 11.69
CA GLN A 348 8.64 10.65 12.61
C GLN A 348 8.85 9.14 12.62
N CYS A 349 9.11 8.56 13.81
CA CYS A 349 9.20 7.13 14.03
C CYS A 349 8.56 6.80 15.38
N LYS A 350 7.65 5.81 15.40
CA LYS A 350 6.77 5.52 16.55
C LYS A 350 6.78 4.04 16.91
N PRO A 351 6.51 3.67 18.18
CA PRO A 351 6.19 2.29 18.52
C PRO A 351 4.93 1.79 17.78
N LEU A 352 4.87 0.49 17.46
CA LEU A 352 3.78 -0.10 16.68
C LEU A 352 2.39 0.16 17.30
N LEU A 353 2.25 -0.05 18.60
CA LEU A 353 0.97 0.16 19.28
C LEU A 353 0.56 1.64 19.32
N THR A 354 1.53 2.55 19.40
CA THR A 354 1.29 3.99 19.30
C THR A 354 0.78 4.34 17.89
N ALA A 355 1.41 3.79 16.85
CA ALA A 355 0.98 4.01 15.47
C ALA A 355 -0.46 3.53 15.23
N PHE A 356 -0.85 2.39 15.80
CA PHE A 356 -2.24 1.92 15.76
C PHE A 356 -3.20 2.84 16.53
N ALA A 357 -2.82 3.29 17.73
CA ALA A 357 -3.61 4.24 18.49
C ALA A 357 -3.81 5.57 17.75
N ASP A 358 -2.81 6.01 17.02
CA ASP A 358 -2.85 7.25 16.24
C ASP A 358 -3.84 7.18 15.06
N ILE A 359 -4.10 6.00 14.48
CA ILE A 359 -5.21 5.83 13.51
C ILE A 359 -6.53 6.21 14.18
N VAL A 360 -6.79 5.64 15.37
CA VAL A 360 -8.04 5.87 16.11
C VAL A 360 -8.18 7.34 16.50
N HIS A 361 -7.11 7.94 17.00
CA HIS A 361 -7.07 9.36 17.35
C HIS A 361 -7.33 10.27 16.15
N SER A 362 -6.72 9.96 15.00
CA SER A 362 -6.91 10.73 13.76
C SER A 362 -8.35 10.64 13.26
N LEU A 363 -8.93 9.43 13.25
CA LEU A 363 -10.34 9.23 12.89
C LEU A 363 -11.29 9.96 13.85
N LYS A 364 -10.98 9.96 15.15
CA LYS A 364 -11.75 10.70 16.15
C LYS A 364 -11.67 12.20 15.89
N LYS A 365 -10.47 12.74 15.69
CA LYS A 365 -10.24 14.15 15.44
C LYS A 365 -10.93 14.65 14.16
N SER A 366 -10.85 13.85 13.08
CA SER A 366 -11.60 14.16 11.86
C SER A 366 -13.11 14.08 12.09
N GLY A 367 -13.58 13.15 12.94
CA GLY A 367 -14.98 13.02 13.32
C GLY A 367 -15.51 14.18 14.17
N GLU A 368 -14.66 14.82 14.99
CA GLU A 368 -15.06 15.99 15.82
C GLU A 368 -15.45 17.17 14.95
N LEU A 369 -14.82 17.38 13.80
CA LEU A 369 -15.20 18.41 12.84
C LEU A 369 -16.65 18.22 12.34
N TRP A 370 -17.15 17.00 12.32
CA TRP A 370 -18.52 16.67 11.92
C TRP A 370 -19.52 16.88 13.05
N HIS A 371 -19.12 16.82 14.29
CA HIS A 371 -19.98 17.07 15.43
C HIS A 371 -20.58 18.49 15.34
N ASP A 372 -19.75 19.49 15.05
CA ASP A 372 -20.20 20.87 14.90
C ASP A 372 -21.16 21.02 13.72
N ALA A 373 -20.90 20.35 12.60
CA ALA A 373 -21.80 20.33 11.44
C ALA A 373 -23.16 19.64 11.73
N TYR A 374 -23.22 18.72 12.71
CA TYR A 374 -24.47 18.10 13.14
C TYR A 374 -25.29 19.00 14.07
N LEU A 375 -24.64 19.88 14.83
CA LEU A 375 -25.28 20.79 15.78
C LEU A 375 -25.84 22.05 15.10
N HIS A 376 -25.22 22.51 14.04
CA HIS A 376 -25.72 23.63 13.23
C HIS A 376 -26.84 23.12 12.32
N LYS A 377 -28.08 23.38 12.73
CA LYS A 377 -29.31 23.12 11.95
C LYS A 377 -29.53 24.19 10.90
#